data_d53658aa3e111dc84738f30551359283
#
_entry.id   d53658aa3e111dc84738f30551359283
#
_cell.length_a   1.000
_cell.length_b   1.000
_cell.length_c   1.000
_cell.angle_alpha   90.00
_cell.angle_beta   90.00
_cell.angle_gamma   90.00
#
_symmetry.space_group_name_H-M   'P 1'
#
loop_
_entity.id
_entity.type
_entity.pdbx_description
1 polymer ?
#
loop_
_entity_poly.entity_id
_entity_poly.type
_entity_poly.pdbx_seq_one_letter_code
_entity_poly.pdbx_strand_id
1 'polypeptide(L)' 'MNHHSPERRLIELRMEHADLDATIDRLAEAPSADELLLRRLKKRRLMLRDQLSKLELALDPKEPA' A
#
# COMPACT_ATOMS: atom_id res chain seq x y z
N MET A 1 10.98 11.70 -19.06
CA MET A 1 11.30 11.03 -18.79
C MET A 1 10.99 10.55 -17.70
N ASN A 2 10.54 10.06 -17.35
CA ASN A 2 10.32 9.65 -16.39
C ASN A 2 10.67 8.60 -16.01
N HIS A 3 10.98 8.51 -15.40
CA HIS A 3 11.57 7.54 -15.11
C HIS A 3 11.27 7.04 -13.88
N HIS A 4 10.32 6.34 -13.75
CA HIS A 4 10.01 5.71 -12.59
C HIS A 4 10.86 4.52 -12.53
N SER A 5 11.93 4.55 -11.82
CA SER A 5 12.72 3.38 -11.60
C SER A 5 11.93 2.50 -10.65
N PRO A 6 12.19 1.21 -10.66
CA PRO A 6 11.51 0.31 -9.73
C PRO A 6 11.75 0.68 -8.26
N GLU A 7 12.96 1.16 -7.94
CA GLU A 7 13.24 1.56 -6.58
C GLU A 7 12.39 2.74 -6.18
N ARG A 8 12.19 3.69 -7.09
CA ARG A 8 11.38 4.84 -6.77
C ARG A 8 9.93 4.43 -6.62
N ARG A 9 9.48 3.52 -7.48
CA ARG A 9 8.11 3.04 -7.41
C ARG A 9 7.86 2.36 -6.06
N LEU A 10 8.86 1.61 -5.57
CA LEU A 10 8.73 0.94 -4.30
C LEU A 10 8.55 1.95 -3.17
N ILE A 11 9.31 3.03 -3.18
CA ILE A 11 9.19 4.06 -2.17
C ILE A 11 7.80 4.69 -2.23
N GLU A 12 7.32 4.98 -3.43
CA GLU A 12 6.01 5.58 -3.59
C GLU A 12 4.92 4.66 -3.06
N LEU A 13 5.01 3.38 -3.36
CA LEU A 13 4.00 2.44 -2.90
C LEU A 13 4.01 2.30 -1.38
N ARG A 14 5.20 2.32 -0.79
CA ARG A 14 5.28 2.24 0.66
C ARG A 14 4.65 3.46 1.31
N MET A 15 4.85 4.63 0.72
CA MET A 15 4.26 5.84 1.25
C MET A 15 2.75 5.82 1.10
N GLU A 16 2.26 5.38 -0.05
CA GLU A 16 0.83 5.30 -0.27
C GLU A 16 0.19 4.30 0.70
N HIS A 17 0.86 3.19 0.92
CA HIS A 17 0.34 2.18 1.83
C HIS A 17 0.27 2.73 3.26
N ALA A 18 1.32 3.43 3.70
CA ALA A 18 1.34 3.99 5.04
C ALA A 18 0.26 5.06 5.21
N ASP A 19 0.09 5.92 4.21
CA ASP A 19 -0.91 6.96 4.28
C ASP A 19 -2.31 6.35 4.32
N LEU A 20 -2.54 5.33 3.53
CA LEU A 20 -3.85 4.70 3.47
C LEU A 20 -4.15 3.97 4.77
N ASP A 21 -3.14 3.32 5.34
CA ASP A 21 -3.29 2.62 6.59
C ASP A 21 -3.68 3.60 7.70
N ALA A 22 -3.01 4.74 7.78
CA ALA A 22 -3.32 5.76 8.76
C ALA A 22 -4.72 6.34 8.54
N THR A 23 -5.12 6.51 7.29
CA THR A 23 -6.43 7.03 6.98
C THR A 23 -7.53 6.06 7.41
N ILE A 24 -7.31 4.78 7.15
CA ILE A 24 -8.28 3.75 7.54
C ILE A 24 -8.44 3.74 9.06
N ASP A 25 -7.32 3.81 9.79
CA ASP A 25 -7.38 3.80 11.24
C ASP A 25 -8.17 4.98 11.75
N ARG A 26 -7.94 6.15 11.19
CA ARG A 26 -8.65 7.34 11.62
C ARG A 26 -10.13 7.25 11.34
N LEU A 27 -10.49 6.80 10.16
CA LEU A 27 -11.88 6.70 9.78
C LEU A 27 -12.61 5.61 10.58
N ALA A 28 -11.91 4.55 10.92
CA ALA A 28 -12.53 3.47 11.67
C ALA A 28 -12.88 3.89 13.11
N GLU A 29 -12.16 4.90 13.62
CA GLU A 29 -12.43 5.35 14.96
C GLU A 29 -13.56 6.39 15.03
N ALA A 30 -14.04 6.85 13.91
CA ALA A 30 -15.07 7.87 13.89
C ALA A 30 -16.37 7.29 14.43
N PRO A 31 -17.15 8.09 15.17
CA PRO A 31 -18.39 7.61 15.76
C PRO A 31 -19.36 7.07 14.74
N SER A 32 -19.39 7.64 13.54
CA SER A 32 -20.28 7.09 12.55
C SER A 32 -19.44 6.78 11.35
N ALA A 33 -18.71 5.72 11.45
CA ALA A 33 -17.83 5.31 10.38
C ALA A 33 -18.62 4.91 9.15
N ASP A 34 -18.12 5.34 7.99
CA ASP A 34 -18.73 4.97 6.74
C ASP A 34 -18.20 3.58 6.38
N GLU A 35 -19.02 2.58 6.62
CA GLU A 35 -18.60 1.21 6.39
C GLU A 35 -18.26 0.91 4.94
N LEU A 36 -18.99 1.50 4.03
CA LEU A 36 -18.75 1.26 2.63
C LEU A 36 -17.42 1.86 2.20
N LEU A 37 -17.13 3.07 2.67
CA LEU A 37 -15.90 3.73 2.37
C LEU A 37 -14.73 2.93 2.97
N LEU A 38 -14.87 2.48 4.21
CA LEU A 38 -13.83 1.70 4.85
C LEU A 38 -13.55 0.43 4.07
N ARG A 39 -14.59 -0.22 3.58
CA ARG A 39 -14.40 -1.44 2.82
C ARG A 39 -13.62 -1.17 1.53
N ARG A 40 -13.92 -0.07 0.86
CA ARG A 40 -13.22 0.27 -0.35
C ARG A 40 -11.76 0.59 -0.07
N LEU A 41 -11.50 1.32 1.01
CA LEU A 41 -10.14 1.68 1.35
C LEU A 41 -9.32 0.47 1.77
N LYS A 42 -9.94 -0.46 2.47
CA LYS A 42 -9.25 -1.68 2.89
C LYS A 42 -8.91 -2.54 1.68
N LYS A 43 -9.79 -2.56 0.70
CA LYS A 43 -9.53 -3.31 -0.51
C LYS A 43 -8.37 -2.69 -1.27
N ARG A 44 -8.32 -1.34 -1.33
CA ARG A 44 -7.23 -0.67 -1.99
C ARG A 44 -5.92 -0.94 -1.25
N ARG A 45 -5.96 -0.96 0.07
CA ARG A 45 -4.77 -1.24 0.87
C ARG A 45 -4.23 -2.62 0.56
N LEU A 46 -5.13 -3.59 0.41
CA LEU A 46 -4.74 -4.94 0.10
C LEU A 46 -4.08 -5.01 -1.27
N MET A 47 -4.60 -4.27 -2.24
CA MET A 47 -4.02 -4.24 -3.58
C MET A 47 -2.65 -3.59 -3.58
N LEU A 48 -2.48 -2.53 -2.80
CA LEU A 48 -1.19 -1.88 -2.69
C LEU A 48 -0.17 -2.81 -2.04
N ARG A 49 -0.59 -3.55 -1.04
CA ARG A 49 0.29 -4.47 -0.37
C ARG A 49 0.74 -5.57 -1.31
N ASP A 50 -0.16 -6.03 -2.16
CA ASP A 50 0.17 -7.06 -3.12
C ASP A 50 1.19 -6.53 -4.11
N GLN A 51 1.03 -5.29 -4.59
CA GLN A 51 1.98 -4.70 -5.51
C GLN A 51 3.32 -4.50 -4.84
N LEU A 52 3.32 -4.10 -3.56
CA LEU A 52 4.54 -3.93 -2.83
C LEU A 52 5.29 -5.24 -2.71
N SER A 53 4.59 -6.31 -2.37
CA SER A 53 5.23 -7.61 -2.21
C SER A 53 5.86 -8.07 -3.51
N LYS A 54 5.17 -7.89 -4.60
CA LYS A 54 5.68 -8.32 -5.89
C LYS A 54 6.91 -7.52 -6.30
N LEU A 55 6.88 -6.22 -6.04
CA LEU A 55 7.99 -5.38 -6.42
C LEU A 55 9.20 -5.64 -5.52
N GLU A 56 8.97 -5.88 -4.24
CA GLU A 56 10.05 -6.19 -3.32
C GLU A 56 10.75 -7.47 -3.73
N LEU A 57 9.99 -8.46 -4.15
CA LEU A 57 10.59 -9.70 -4.59
C LEU A 57 11.41 -9.51 -5.86
N ALA A 58 10.94 -8.63 -6.74
CA ALA A 58 11.65 -8.39 -7.98
C ALA A 58 12.95 -7.63 -7.76
N LEU A 59 12.94 -6.72 -6.78
CA LEU A 59 14.12 -5.90 -6.56
C LEU A 59 15.12 -6.54 -5.59
N ASP A 60 14.68 -7.44 -4.75
CA ASP A 60 15.56 -8.04 -3.77
C ASP A 60 15.31 -9.50 -3.71
N PRO A 61 15.61 -10.21 -4.73
CA PRO A 61 15.35 -11.63 -4.79
C PRO A 61 16.24 -12.30 -3.84
N LYS A 62 15.74 -12.73 -2.76
CA LYS A 62 16.51 -13.35 -1.88
C LYS A 62 16.89 -14.61 -2.36
N GLU A 63 18.06 -14.98 -2.19
CA GLU A 63 18.46 -16.18 -2.56
C GLU A 63 18.00 -17.20 -1.68
N PRO A 64 17.49 -18.17 -1.99
CA PRO A 64 17.03 -19.21 -1.17
C PRO A 64 18.21 -19.79 -0.61
N ALA A 65 18.32 -19.87 0.46
CA ALA A 65 19.49 -20.41 1.06
C ALA A 65 19.74 -21.81 0.75
#